data_e1584aaa9fa75b98ac429f3cd12fa399
#
_entry.id   e1584aaa9fa75b98ac429f3cd12fa399
#
_cell.length_a   1.000
_cell.length_b   1.000
_cell.length_c   1.000
_cell.angle_alpha   90.00
_cell.angle_beta   90.00
_cell.angle_gamma   90.00
#
_symmetry.space_group_name_H-M   'P 1'
#
loop_
_entity.id
_entity.type
_entity.pdbx_description
1 polymer ?
#
loop_
_entity_poly.entity_id
_entity_poly.type
_entity_poly.pdbx_seq_one_letter_code
_entity_poly.pdbx_strand_id
1 'polypeptide(L)'
;LNPDVLLFKDTIDNLINEAKQLRNFAIISSISDNKEFPNFSIKKKRHIDYKKNFEVDCVDGYCMLINKKKIKSMFKDNIFFDEKIFMYLENDDLCKRVKEQNEKIFIVPTSKIKHLGARGVSNNFHSEVELSRNWHWSWSKFYYSKKHKGYLYALAEGLPKLVSSMIKFFFYCIIFKKFKSKVYYNRALGLINSMLNRSSWYRPKID
;
A
#
# COMPACT_ATOMS: atom_id res chain seq x y z
N LEU A 1 -3.93 8.13 -9.22
CA LEU A 1 -4.53 7.06 -10.02
C LEU A 1 -3.42 6.22 -10.65
N ASN A 2 -3.46 4.90 -10.46
CA ASN A 2 -2.49 3.99 -11.06
C ASN A 2 -2.81 3.67 -12.54
N PRO A 3 -1.82 3.35 -13.38
CA PRO A 3 -2.03 3.09 -14.80
C PRO A 3 -2.79 1.78 -15.10
N ASP A 4 -2.93 0.87 -14.14
CA ASP A 4 -3.67 -0.39 -14.25
C ASP A 4 -5.10 -0.33 -13.68
N VAL A 5 -5.64 0.89 -13.54
CA VAL A 5 -7.02 1.15 -13.13
C VAL A 5 -7.85 1.54 -14.34
N LEU A 6 -8.93 0.80 -14.58
CA LEU A 6 -9.96 1.17 -15.55
C LEU A 6 -11.06 2.00 -14.89
N LEU A 7 -11.39 3.12 -15.50
CA LEU A 7 -12.47 3.99 -15.09
C LEU A 7 -13.76 3.64 -15.84
N PHE A 8 -14.89 3.62 -15.15
CA PHE A 8 -16.20 3.65 -15.79
C PHE A 8 -16.54 5.08 -16.24
N LYS A 9 -17.51 5.23 -17.12
CA LYS A 9 -17.85 6.50 -17.77
C LYS A 9 -18.00 7.67 -16.79
N ASP A 10 -18.67 7.45 -15.65
CA ASP A 10 -19.01 8.51 -14.71
C ASP A 10 -18.12 8.50 -13.44
N THR A 11 -17.02 7.74 -13.44
CA THR A 11 -16.17 7.55 -12.26
C THR A 11 -15.67 8.88 -11.69
N ILE A 12 -15.07 9.71 -12.54
CA ILE A 12 -14.42 10.96 -12.11
C ILE A 12 -15.47 11.99 -11.73
N ASP A 13 -16.53 12.13 -12.53
CA ASP A 13 -17.59 13.10 -12.26
C ASP A 13 -18.30 12.81 -10.94
N ASN A 14 -18.64 11.55 -10.69
CA ASN A 14 -19.21 11.11 -9.44
C ASN A 14 -18.28 11.41 -8.26
N LEU A 15 -16.98 11.11 -8.39
CA LEU A 15 -16.02 11.37 -7.33
C LEU A 15 -15.88 12.86 -7.02
N ILE A 16 -15.83 13.72 -8.04
CA ILE A 16 -15.76 15.17 -7.90
C ILE A 16 -17.04 15.75 -7.29
N ASN A 17 -18.20 15.29 -7.75
CA ASN A 17 -19.49 15.77 -7.24
C ASN A 17 -19.67 15.42 -5.77
N GLU A 18 -19.34 14.20 -5.38
CA GLU A 18 -19.36 13.79 -3.97
C GLU A 18 -18.33 14.55 -3.13
N ALA A 19 -17.14 14.86 -3.68
CA ALA A 19 -16.15 15.70 -3.01
C ALA A 19 -16.69 17.10 -2.67
N LYS A 20 -17.50 17.69 -3.58
CA LYS A 20 -18.14 19.00 -3.35
C LYS A 20 -19.21 18.93 -2.25
N GLN A 21 -19.96 17.82 -2.17
CA GLN A 21 -21.03 17.64 -1.19
C GLN A 21 -20.48 17.30 0.21
N LEU A 22 -19.49 16.44 0.31
CA LEU A 22 -18.91 15.99 1.56
C LEU A 22 -18.23 17.10 2.39
N ARG A 23 -17.78 18.17 1.75
CA ARG A 23 -17.12 19.36 2.36
C ARG A 23 -16.01 19.06 3.36
N ASN A 24 -16.13 18.01 4.17
CA ASN A 24 -15.18 17.66 5.24
C ASN A 24 -14.60 16.25 5.05
N PHE A 25 -13.56 16.14 4.24
CA PHE A 25 -12.79 14.92 4.05
C PHE A 25 -11.31 15.24 3.83
N ALA A 26 -10.42 14.32 4.14
CA ALA A 26 -9.01 14.38 3.76
C ALA A 26 -8.73 13.57 2.50
N ILE A 27 -9.33 12.38 2.40
CA ILE A 27 -9.17 11.45 1.28
C ILE A 27 -10.53 10.85 0.94
N ILE A 28 -10.83 10.74 -0.36
CA ILE A 28 -11.93 9.92 -0.85
C ILE A 28 -11.43 8.99 -1.95
N SER A 29 -12.06 7.84 -2.09
CA SER A 29 -11.73 6.86 -3.11
C SER A 29 -12.99 6.30 -3.74
N SER A 30 -12.90 5.97 -5.03
CA SER A 30 -13.90 5.17 -5.73
C SER A 30 -13.95 3.77 -5.13
N ILE A 31 -15.06 3.05 -5.29
CA ILE A 31 -15.14 1.65 -4.88
C ILE A 31 -14.65 0.72 -6.00
N SER A 32 -13.89 -0.32 -5.64
CA SER A 32 -13.54 -1.38 -6.58
C SER A 32 -14.77 -2.24 -6.92
N ASP A 33 -14.88 -2.67 -8.18
CA ASP A 33 -15.90 -3.63 -8.63
C ASP A 33 -15.65 -5.05 -8.09
N ASN A 34 -14.44 -5.33 -7.62
CA ASN A 34 -14.09 -6.61 -7.03
C ASN A 34 -14.50 -6.68 -5.55
N LYS A 35 -15.60 -7.39 -5.28
CA LYS A 35 -16.13 -7.54 -3.92
C LYS A 35 -15.28 -8.44 -3.01
N GLU A 36 -14.50 -9.36 -3.57
CA GLU A 36 -13.63 -10.27 -2.81
C GLU A 36 -12.39 -9.53 -2.27
N PHE A 37 -11.94 -8.52 -3.01
CA PHE A 37 -10.78 -7.70 -2.64
C PHE A 37 -11.16 -6.21 -2.64
N PRO A 38 -11.89 -5.78 -1.60
CA PRO A 38 -12.28 -4.37 -1.49
C PRO A 38 -11.03 -3.48 -1.35
N ASN A 39 -11.06 -2.33 -1.99
CA ASN A 39 -9.96 -1.35 -1.96
C ASN A 39 -9.94 -0.47 -0.71
N PHE A 40 -10.44 -0.98 0.39
CA PHE A 40 -10.46 -0.27 1.67
C PHE A 40 -10.39 -1.23 2.84
N SER A 41 -10.04 -0.71 4.01
CA SER A 41 -10.10 -1.45 5.26
C SER A 41 -10.84 -0.68 6.35
N ILE A 42 -11.52 -1.43 7.23
CA ILE A 42 -12.25 -0.93 8.39
C ILE A 42 -11.85 -1.77 9.59
N LYS A 43 -11.30 -1.14 10.63
CA LYS A 43 -10.81 -1.84 11.83
C LYS A 43 -11.93 -2.38 12.70
N LYS A 44 -13.02 -1.62 12.85
CA LYS A 44 -14.19 -2.05 13.63
C LYS A 44 -15.26 -2.54 12.70
N LYS A 45 -15.61 -3.84 12.77
CA LYS A 45 -16.74 -4.39 12.02
C LYS A 45 -18.00 -3.59 12.30
N ARG A 46 -18.66 -3.09 11.25
CA ARG A 46 -19.93 -2.39 11.28
C ARG A 46 -20.72 -2.72 10.02
N HIS A 47 -22.02 -2.52 10.08
CA HIS A 47 -22.86 -2.60 8.88
C HIS A 47 -22.48 -1.45 7.92
N ILE A 48 -22.28 -1.78 6.65
CA ILE A 48 -21.95 -0.81 5.59
C ILE A 48 -23.15 -0.68 4.66
N ASP A 49 -23.68 0.53 4.56
CA ASP A 49 -24.66 0.85 3.54
C ASP A 49 -23.93 1.30 2.26
N TYR A 50 -23.81 0.39 1.31
CA TYR A 50 -23.18 0.66 0.00
C TYR A 50 -23.97 1.60 -0.92
N LYS A 51 -25.12 2.10 -0.48
CA LYS A 51 -25.89 3.13 -1.22
C LYS A 51 -25.45 4.54 -0.88
N LYS A 52 -24.67 4.73 0.18
CA LYS A 52 -24.19 6.03 0.68
C LYS A 52 -22.68 6.02 0.83
N ASN A 53 -22.09 7.22 0.80
CA ASN A 53 -20.68 7.37 1.17
C ASN A 53 -20.46 6.88 2.60
N PHE A 54 -19.41 6.10 2.81
CA PHE A 54 -19.10 5.56 4.13
C PHE A 54 -17.63 5.80 4.48
N GLU A 55 -17.40 6.09 5.76
CA GLU A 55 -16.09 6.32 6.31
C GLU A 55 -15.30 5.01 6.40
N VAL A 56 -13.97 5.07 6.18
CA VAL A 56 -13.05 3.93 6.26
C VAL A 56 -11.79 4.32 7.02
N ASP A 57 -10.98 3.33 7.42
CA ASP A 57 -9.71 3.59 8.08
C ASP A 57 -8.55 3.74 7.09
N CYS A 58 -8.60 3.05 5.97
CA CYS A 58 -7.59 3.11 4.92
C CYS A 58 -8.23 2.83 3.56
N VAL A 59 -7.62 3.37 2.50
CA VAL A 59 -7.92 3.07 1.10
C VAL A 59 -6.64 2.69 0.37
N ASP A 60 -6.76 1.86 -0.66
CA ASP A 60 -5.63 1.49 -1.49
C ASP A 60 -5.15 2.65 -2.36
N GLY A 61 -3.83 2.72 -2.58
CA GLY A 61 -3.17 3.82 -3.26
C GLY A 61 -3.49 3.98 -4.75
N TYR A 62 -4.12 2.98 -5.37
CA TYR A 62 -4.35 3.01 -6.81
C TYR A 62 -5.48 3.96 -7.28
N CYS A 63 -6.37 4.39 -6.38
CA CYS A 63 -7.36 5.43 -6.70
C CYS A 63 -7.66 6.28 -5.45
N MET A 64 -7.07 7.46 -5.38
CA MET A 64 -7.27 8.39 -4.26
C MET A 64 -7.48 9.81 -4.79
N LEU A 65 -8.55 10.47 -4.34
CA LEU A 65 -8.71 11.91 -4.45
C LEU A 65 -8.38 12.55 -3.10
N ILE A 66 -7.35 13.39 -3.10
CA ILE A 66 -6.76 13.96 -1.88
C ILE A 66 -7.16 15.44 -1.77
N ASN A 67 -7.70 15.84 -0.63
CA ASN A 67 -7.93 17.24 -0.31
C ASN A 67 -6.60 17.92 0.02
N LYS A 68 -5.97 18.49 -1.00
CA LYS A 68 -4.64 19.10 -0.89
C LYS A 68 -4.55 20.20 0.18
N LYS A 69 -5.58 21.05 0.29
CA LYS A 69 -5.59 22.13 1.30
C LYS A 69 -5.55 21.54 2.71
N LYS A 70 -6.38 20.52 2.95
CA LYS A 70 -6.50 19.87 4.23
C LYS A 70 -5.22 19.11 4.61
N ILE A 71 -4.67 18.32 3.69
CA ILE A 71 -3.40 17.62 3.94
C ILE A 71 -2.26 18.59 4.25
N LYS A 72 -2.16 19.71 3.51
CA LYS A 72 -1.15 20.73 3.78
C LYS A 72 -1.30 21.40 5.15
N SER A 73 -2.51 21.59 5.63
CA SER A 73 -2.73 22.15 6.98
C SER A 73 -2.40 21.17 8.11
N MET A 74 -2.48 19.87 7.86
CA MET A 74 -2.17 18.82 8.84
C MET A 74 -0.67 18.54 8.98
N PHE A 75 0.07 18.60 7.86
CA PHE A 75 1.47 18.18 7.84
C PHE A 75 2.39 19.38 7.57
N LYS A 76 3.23 19.70 8.55
CA LYS A 76 4.15 20.87 8.51
C LYS A 76 5.04 20.90 7.27
N ASP A 77 5.46 19.71 6.78
CA ASP A 77 6.42 19.59 5.68
C ASP A 77 5.75 19.51 4.30
N ASN A 78 4.44 19.69 4.22
CA ASN A 78 3.65 19.51 2.98
C ASN A 78 3.85 18.14 2.30
N ILE A 79 4.37 17.14 3.02
CA ILE A 79 4.68 15.81 2.49
C ILE A 79 3.44 14.94 2.55
N PHE A 80 2.91 14.58 1.38
CA PHE A 80 1.77 13.67 1.25
C PHE A 80 2.19 12.23 1.57
N PHE A 81 3.15 11.72 0.82
CA PHE A 81 3.70 10.39 0.99
C PHE A 81 5.09 10.45 1.60
N ASP A 82 5.43 9.48 2.43
CA ASP A 82 6.78 9.33 2.97
C ASP A 82 7.73 8.86 1.85
N GLU A 83 8.60 9.76 1.39
CA GLU A 83 9.52 9.51 0.27
C GLU A 83 10.53 8.37 0.54
N LYS A 84 10.70 7.96 1.80
CA LYS A 84 11.51 6.78 2.14
C LYS A 84 10.84 5.48 1.70
N ILE A 85 9.52 5.47 1.56
CA ILE A 85 8.75 4.31 1.11
C ILE A 85 8.67 4.35 -0.41
N PHE A 86 9.48 3.56 -1.09
CA PHE A 86 9.43 3.48 -2.56
C PHE A 86 8.21 2.73 -3.07
N MET A 87 7.80 1.64 -2.37
CA MET A 87 6.69 0.79 -2.79
C MET A 87 6.10 0.08 -1.57
N TYR A 88 4.77 -0.05 -1.55
CA TYR A 88 3.94 -0.67 -0.50
C TYR A 88 3.88 0.10 0.83
N LEU A 89 2.68 0.20 1.35
CA LEU A 89 2.32 0.85 2.62
C LEU A 89 2.48 2.38 2.62
N GLU A 90 2.76 3.02 1.49
CA GLU A 90 2.74 4.48 1.35
C GLU A 90 1.33 5.05 1.57
N ASN A 91 0.31 4.37 1.05
CA ASN A 91 -1.10 4.70 1.26
C ASN A 91 -1.53 4.43 2.71
N ASP A 92 -1.10 3.29 3.28
CA ASP A 92 -1.37 2.95 4.69
C ASP A 92 -0.75 3.98 5.63
N ASP A 93 0.49 4.43 5.35
CA ASP A 93 1.16 5.48 6.11
C ASP A 93 0.39 6.80 6.06
N LEU A 94 -0.03 7.21 4.86
CA LEU A 94 -0.81 8.43 4.68
C LEU A 94 -2.16 8.33 5.39
N CYS A 95 -2.91 7.26 5.17
CA CYS A 95 -4.21 7.05 5.80
C CYS A 95 -4.10 7.03 7.33
N LYS A 96 -3.06 6.37 7.87
CA LYS A 96 -2.83 6.34 9.31
C LYS A 96 -2.54 7.72 9.86
N ARG A 97 -1.66 8.51 9.23
CA ARG A 97 -1.36 9.89 9.65
C ARG A 97 -2.59 10.79 9.59
N VAL A 98 -3.42 10.63 8.56
CA VAL A 98 -4.71 11.33 8.43
C VAL A 98 -5.66 10.98 9.58
N LYS A 99 -5.80 9.71 9.90
CA LYS A 99 -6.67 9.25 11.00
C LYS A 99 -6.16 9.70 12.37
N GLU A 100 -4.85 9.81 12.58
CA GLU A 100 -4.24 10.34 13.81
C GLU A 100 -4.56 11.82 14.02
N GLN A 101 -4.88 12.57 12.97
CA GLN A 101 -5.37 13.95 13.02
C GLN A 101 -6.91 14.04 13.13
N ASN A 102 -7.60 12.90 13.42
CA ASN A 102 -9.07 12.78 13.49
C ASN A 102 -9.77 13.17 12.18
N GLU A 103 -9.08 13.08 11.06
CA GLU A 103 -9.64 13.41 9.76
C GLU A 103 -10.30 12.21 9.09
N LYS A 104 -11.18 12.49 8.13
CA LYS A 104 -12.06 11.50 7.54
C LYS A 104 -11.57 11.03 6.16
N ILE A 105 -11.70 9.72 5.97
CA ILE A 105 -11.44 9.03 4.71
C ILE A 105 -12.74 8.33 4.31
N PHE A 106 -13.19 8.50 3.06
CA PHE A 106 -14.44 7.91 2.59
C PHE A 106 -14.27 7.08 1.33
N ILE A 107 -15.12 6.07 1.22
CA ILE A 107 -15.43 5.42 -0.06
C ILE A 107 -16.70 6.04 -0.64
N VAL A 108 -16.67 6.25 -1.96
CA VAL A 108 -17.78 6.77 -2.76
C VAL A 108 -18.33 5.65 -3.64
N PRO A 109 -19.42 4.96 -3.26
CA PRO A 109 -19.94 3.80 -3.99
C PRO A 109 -20.53 4.13 -5.37
N THR A 110 -20.95 5.37 -5.59
CA THR A 110 -21.41 5.84 -6.91
C THR A 110 -20.29 5.99 -7.92
N SER A 111 -19.05 6.14 -7.44
CA SER A 111 -17.83 6.17 -8.25
C SER A 111 -17.18 4.78 -8.25
N LYS A 112 -17.19 4.10 -9.39
CA LYS A 112 -16.69 2.73 -9.52
C LYS A 112 -15.42 2.68 -10.35
N ILE A 113 -14.54 1.74 -10.02
CA ILE A 113 -13.32 1.44 -10.75
C ILE A 113 -13.12 -0.07 -10.86
N LYS A 114 -12.32 -0.47 -11.85
CA LYS A 114 -11.82 -1.83 -11.98
C LYS A 114 -10.31 -1.83 -11.95
N HIS A 115 -9.74 -2.49 -10.94
CA HIS A 115 -8.30 -2.64 -10.83
C HIS A 115 -7.86 -3.94 -11.49
N LEU A 116 -7.03 -3.85 -12.52
CA LEU A 116 -6.61 -5.01 -13.33
C LEU A 116 -5.53 -5.85 -12.64
N GLY A 117 -4.87 -5.29 -11.63
CA GLY A 117 -3.81 -5.92 -10.84
C GLY A 117 -2.65 -6.47 -11.67
N ALA A 118 -1.44 -6.03 -11.38
CA ALA A 118 -0.18 -6.55 -11.94
C ALA A 118 -0.06 -6.65 -13.48
N ARG A 119 -1.00 -6.09 -14.26
CA ARG A 119 -0.97 -6.11 -15.74
C ARG A 119 -0.18 -4.97 -16.37
N GLY A 120 0.39 -4.09 -15.58
CA GLY A 120 1.22 -2.98 -16.06
C GLY A 120 2.65 -3.36 -16.44
N VAL A 121 3.01 -4.66 -16.39
CA VAL A 121 4.39 -5.12 -16.65
C VAL A 121 4.38 -6.23 -17.69
N SER A 122 5.28 -6.11 -18.69
CA SER A 122 5.50 -7.16 -19.69
C SER A 122 5.91 -8.48 -19.03
N ASN A 123 5.44 -9.60 -19.59
CA ASN A 123 5.75 -10.95 -19.11
C ASN A 123 7.25 -11.24 -18.98
N ASN A 124 8.08 -10.61 -19.82
CA ASN A 124 9.52 -10.81 -19.83
C ASN A 124 10.20 -10.36 -18.53
N PHE A 125 9.61 -9.40 -17.79
CA PHE A 125 10.17 -8.85 -16.56
C PHE A 125 9.50 -9.37 -15.28
N HIS A 126 8.57 -10.32 -15.41
CA HIS A 126 7.79 -10.85 -14.27
C HIS A 126 8.69 -11.33 -13.12
N SER A 127 9.77 -12.02 -13.41
CA SER A 127 10.68 -12.54 -12.39
C SER A 127 11.39 -11.42 -11.61
N GLU A 128 11.94 -10.44 -12.30
CA GLU A 128 12.65 -9.31 -11.65
C GLU A 128 11.68 -8.42 -10.85
N VAL A 129 10.49 -8.17 -11.41
CA VAL A 129 9.45 -7.42 -10.72
C VAL A 129 8.99 -8.17 -9.46
N GLU A 130 8.84 -9.49 -9.50
CA GLU A 130 8.47 -10.31 -8.33
C GLU A 130 9.57 -10.27 -7.25
N LEU A 131 10.86 -10.31 -7.62
CA LEU A 131 11.96 -10.13 -6.68
C LEU A 131 11.94 -8.75 -6.03
N SER A 132 11.74 -7.70 -6.83
CA SER A 132 11.62 -6.31 -6.36
C SER A 132 10.44 -6.15 -5.40
N ARG A 133 9.27 -6.69 -5.75
CA ARG A 133 8.06 -6.68 -4.90
C ARG A 133 8.32 -7.32 -3.53
N ASN A 134 8.95 -8.48 -3.51
CA ASN A 134 9.24 -9.20 -2.27
C ASN A 134 10.25 -8.45 -1.38
N TRP A 135 11.25 -7.82 -2.00
CA TRP A 135 12.22 -7.00 -1.30
C TRP A 135 11.55 -5.78 -0.66
N HIS A 136 10.81 -5.00 -1.46
CA HIS A 136 10.14 -3.78 -0.99
C HIS A 136 9.05 -4.06 0.02
N TRP A 137 8.24 -5.11 -0.16
CA TRP A 137 7.24 -5.51 0.82
C TRP A 137 7.85 -5.75 2.20
N SER A 138 8.97 -6.51 2.26
CA SER A 138 9.64 -6.81 3.52
C SER A 138 10.27 -5.56 4.14
N TRP A 139 10.91 -4.72 3.32
CA TRP A 139 11.49 -3.45 3.75
C TRP A 139 10.44 -2.49 4.31
N SER A 140 9.40 -2.23 3.54
CA SER A 140 8.33 -1.28 3.89
C SER A 140 7.53 -1.74 5.10
N LYS A 141 7.29 -3.05 5.24
CA LYS A 141 6.58 -3.61 6.39
C LYS A 141 7.31 -3.35 7.70
N PHE A 142 8.62 -3.55 7.72
CA PHE A 142 9.43 -3.25 8.90
C PHE A 142 9.52 -1.75 9.16
N TYR A 143 9.78 -0.96 8.12
CA TYR A 143 9.85 0.50 8.23
C TYR A 143 8.55 1.10 8.76
N TYR A 144 7.41 0.69 8.24
CA TYR A 144 6.09 1.11 8.69
C TYR A 144 5.86 0.76 10.17
N SER A 145 6.15 -0.48 10.57
CA SER A 145 6.03 -0.90 11.98
C SER A 145 6.95 -0.08 12.88
N LYS A 146 8.20 0.15 12.47
CA LYS A 146 9.15 0.99 13.21
C LYS A 146 8.65 2.42 13.36
N LYS A 147 8.17 3.03 12.29
CA LYS A 147 7.67 4.41 12.28
C LYS A 147 6.47 4.62 13.20
N HIS A 148 5.54 3.67 13.22
CA HIS A 148 4.26 3.84 13.91
C HIS A 148 4.14 3.14 15.27
N LYS A 149 5.00 2.15 15.55
CA LYS A 149 4.91 1.35 16.77
C LYS A 149 6.25 1.27 17.52
N GLY A 150 7.31 1.84 16.95
CA GLY A 150 8.65 1.84 17.52
C GLY A 150 9.53 0.67 17.08
N TYR A 151 10.85 0.85 17.25
CA TYR A 151 11.86 -0.09 16.74
C TYR A 151 11.79 -1.48 17.38
N LEU A 152 11.63 -1.55 18.70
CA LEU A 152 11.54 -2.83 19.40
C LEU A 152 10.33 -3.66 18.98
N TYR A 153 9.18 -3.01 18.78
CA TYR A 153 8.00 -3.68 18.25
C TYR A 153 8.25 -4.20 16.81
N ALA A 154 8.85 -3.38 15.97
CA ALA A 154 9.20 -3.79 14.60
C ALA A 154 10.18 -4.98 14.58
N LEU A 155 11.16 -5.02 15.53
CA LEU A 155 12.05 -6.18 15.70
C LEU A 155 11.27 -7.43 16.08
N ALA A 156 10.39 -7.34 17.06
CA ALA A 156 9.57 -8.49 17.50
C ALA A 156 8.72 -9.06 16.35
N GLU A 157 8.15 -8.20 15.48
CA GLU A 157 7.44 -8.64 14.29
C GLU A 157 8.37 -9.13 13.15
N GLY A 158 9.55 -8.55 13.02
CA GLY A 158 10.46 -8.74 11.90
C GLY A 158 11.37 -9.96 12.05
N LEU A 159 11.93 -10.20 13.25
CA LEU A 159 12.88 -11.29 13.47
C LEU A 159 12.32 -12.68 13.13
N PRO A 160 11.10 -13.06 13.55
CA PRO A 160 10.54 -14.35 13.13
C PRO A 160 10.38 -14.48 11.61
N LYS A 161 10.04 -13.38 10.92
CA LYS A 161 9.93 -13.35 9.45
C LYS A 161 11.29 -13.46 8.77
N LEU A 162 12.32 -12.86 9.36
CA LEU A 162 13.69 -13.00 8.88
C LEU A 162 14.16 -14.46 8.99
N VAL A 163 14.01 -15.07 10.18
CA VAL A 163 14.36 -16.47 10.39
C VAL A 163 13.61 -17.38 9.43
N SER A 164 12.29 -17.21 9.31
CA SER A 164 11.46 -17.99 8.36
C SER A 164 11.93 -17.81 6.91
N SER A 165 12.31 -16.58 6.50
CA SER A 165 12.81 -16.33 5.15
C SER A 165 14.17 -17.00 4.91
N MET A 166 15.05 -16.98 5.91
CA MET A 166 16.36 -17.65 5.82
C MET A 166 16.21 -19.17 5.73
N ILE A 167 15.38 -19.78 6.58
CA ILE A 167 15.09 -21.23 6.53
C ILE A 167 14.55 -21.62 5.15
N LYS A 168 13.57 -20.87 4.63
CA LYS A 168 13.00 -21.13 3.30
C LYS A 168 14.02 -20.91 2.17
N PHE A 169 14.88 -19.91 2.30
CA PHE A 169 15.98 -19.70 1.34
C PHE A 169 16.85 -20.94 1.24
N PHE A 170 17.40 -21.45 2.36
CA PHE A 170 18.25 -22.63 2.38
C PHE A 170 17.50 -23.90 1.92
N PHE A 171 16.26 -24.08 2.37
CA PHE A 171 15.42 -25.20 1.93
C PHE A 171 15.27 -25.22 0.39
N TYR A 172 14.92 -24.06 -0.21
CA TYR A 172 14.78 -23.97 -1.67
C TYR A 172 16.09 -24.06 -2.43
N CYS A 173 17.23 -23.74 -1.82
CA CYS A 173 18.54 -24.03 -2.38
C CYS A 173 18.79 -25.54 -2.47
N ILE A 174 18.51 -26.28 -1.37
CA ILE A 174 18.71 -27.76 -1.30
C ILE A 174 17.86 -28.49 -2.33
N ILE A 175 16.61 -28.09 -2.51
CA ILE A 175 15.70 -28.73 -3.49
C ILE A 175 15.80 -28.10 -4.90
N PHE A 176 16.85 -27.36 -5.18
CA PHE A 176 17.17 -26.73 -6.49
C PHE A 176 16.05 -25.84 -7.08
N LYS A 177 15.17 -25.26 -6.26
CA LYS A 177 14.13 -24.31 -6.70
C LYS A 177 14.70 -22.87 -6.76
N LYS A 178 15.61 -22.63 -7.72
CA LYS A 178 16.39 -21.39 -7.85
C LYS A 178 15.56 -20.10 -7.75
N PHE A 179 14.42 -20.01 -8.42
CA PHE A 179 13.59 -18.78 -8.35
C PHE A 179 12.99 -18.57 -6.96
N LYS A 180 12.47 -19.63 -6.32
CA LYS A 180 11.92 -19.53 -4.97
C LYS A 180 13.00 -19.16 -3.95
N SER A 181 14.20 -19.69 -4.06
CA SER A 181 15.31 -19.31 -3.19
C SER A 181 15.63 -17.80 -3.32
N LYS A 182 15.71 -17.27 -4.55
CA LYS A 182 15.90 -15.83 -4.80
C LYS A 182 14.80 -14.96 -4.17
N VAL A 183 13.54 -15.39 -4.23
CA VAL A 183 12.41 -14.69 -3.60
C VAL A 183 12.63 -14.55 -2.09
N TYR A 184 12.96 -15.65 -1.39
CA TYR A 184 13.15 -15.60 0.06
C TYR A 184 14.45 -14.90 0.47
N TYR A 185 15.51 -14.99 -0.33
CA TYR A 185 16.70 -14.17 -0.18
C TYR A 185 16.35 -12.67 -0.23
N ASN A 186 15.57 -12.23 -1.22
CA ASN A 186 15.16 -10.84 -1.36
C ASN A 186 14.27 -10.37 -0.19
N ARG A 187 13.39 -11.24 0.31
CA ARG A 187 12.63 -10.93 1.55
C ARG A 187 13.53 -10.70 2.74
N ALA A 188 14.49 -11.59 2.97
CA ALA A 188 15.47 -11.45 4.04
C ALA A 188 16.31 -10.17 3.87
N LEU A 189 16.81 -9.93 2.67
CA LEU A 189 17.65 -8.77 2.36
C LEU A 189 16.90 -7.45 2.54
N GLY A 190 15.65 -7.35 2.06
CA GLY A 190 14.81 -6.16 2.27
C GLY A 190 14.60 -5.89 3.76
N LEU A 191 14.27 -6.91 4.53
CA LEU A 191 14.07 -6.80 5.97
C LEU A 191 15.34 -6.37 6.71
N ILE A 192 16.50 -6.99 6.43
CA ILE A 192 17.80 -6.62 7.02
C ILE A 192 18.14 -5.16 6.69
N ASN A 193 17.97 -4.72 5.43
CA ASN A 193 18.26 -3.34 5.06
C ASN A 193 17.37 -2.34 5.83
N SER A 194 16.10 -2.65 6.04
CA SER A 194 15.20 -1.81 6.83
C SER A 194 15.58 -1.79 8.31
N MET A 195 15.97 -2.94 8.89
CA MET A 195 16.49 -3.04 10.27
C MET A 195 17.74 -2.17 10.46
N LEU A 196 18.64 -2.16 9.48
CA LEU A 196 19.86 -1.36 9.49
C LEU A 196 19.66 0.12 9.09
N ASN A 197 18.40 0.57 8.96
CA ASN A 197 18.06 1.94 8.52
C ASN A 197 18.62 2.33 7.14
N ARG A 198 18.89 1.36 6.28
CA ARG A 198 19.32 1.63 4.90
C ARG A 198 18.11 2.01 4.06
N SER A 199 18.33 2.83 3.03
CA SER A 199 17.27 3.27 2.11
C SER A 199 16.62 2.11 1.35
N SER A 200 15.44 2.36 0.80
CA SER A 200 14.71 1.45 -0.10
C SER A 200 15.30 1.50 -1.52
N TRP A 201 16.49 0.93 -1.71
CA TRP A 201 17.34 1.11 -2.88
C TRP A 201 17.13 0.06 -4.00
N TYR A 202 16.59 -1.11 -3.70
CA TYR A 202 16.48 -2.19 -4.69
C TYR A 202 15.65 -1.74 -5.91
N ARG A 203 16.14 -2.03 -7.10
CA ARG A 203 15.40 -1.82 -8.36
C ARG A 203 15.50 -3.09 -9.21
N PRO A 204 14.43 -3.44 -9.96
CA PRO A 204 14.49 -4.57 -10.88
C PRO A 204 15.49 -4.28 -12.01
N LYS A 205 16.18 -5.31 -12.45
CA LYS A 205 17.05 -5.22 -13.64
C LYS A 205 16.15 -5.38 -14.87
N ILE A 206 16.04 -4.32 -15.64
CA ILE A 206 15.21 -4.23 -16.86
C ILE A 206 16.19 -3.84 -17.98
N ASP A 207 17.03 -4.80 -18.39
CA ASP A 207 17.94 -4.65 -19.52
C ASP A 207 17.31 -5.19 -20.81
#